data_66e0f2dbc9a20062e8431bb409d02ae4
#
_entry.id   66e0f2dbc9a20062e8431bb409d02ae4
#
_cell.length_a   1.000
_cell.length_b   1.000
_cell.length_c   1.000
_cell.angle_alpha   90.00
_cell.angle_beta   90.00
_cell.angle_gamma   90.00
#
_symmetry.space_group_name_H-M   'P 1'
#
loop_
_entity.id
_entity.type
_entity.pdbx_description
1 polymer ?
#
loop_
_entity_poly.entity_id
_entity_poly.type
_entity_poly.pdbx_seq_one_letter_code
_entity_poly.pdbx_strand_id
1 'polypeptide(L)'
;IMSKIAVIGFGSLLWDLDDLAPKVSGEWKMYEGPVLPLEFSLVSRKRHYALALVIDYGDVAPCPTCVIDSVRSEIGAAIVDLANRERMAPTNIGFVDRNTGESHSHREETRKIFWNWIDDRDYDGAVWTDGERNFEALTGKAFNLQTAQDHLRSLQGIPLEEARRYIRNAPARVDTTLR
;
A
#
# COMPACT_ATOMS: atom_id res chain seq x y z
N ILE A 1 -18.93 -18.71 -12.57
CA ILE A 1 -17.65 -18.84 -11.85
C ILE A 1 -17.39 -17.53 -11.13
N MET A 2 -17.24 -17.60 -9.81
CA MET A 2 -16.94 -16.40 -8.99
C MET A 2 -15.49 -15.99 -9.16
N SER A 3 -15.26 -14.72 -9.39
CA SER A 3 -13.91 -14.16 -9.47
C SER A 3 -13.22 -14.20 -8.11
N LYS A 4 -11.94 -14.49 -8.11
CA LYS A 4 -11.08 -14.47 -6.94
C LYS A 4 -10.20 -13.23 -7.00
N ILE A 5 -10.35 -12.34 -6.02
CA ILE A 5 -9.70 -11.04 -6.02
C ILE A 5 -8.72 -10.92 -4.84
N ALA A 6 -7.48 -10.56 -5.14
CA ALA A 6 -6.44 -10.32 -4.16
C ALA A 6 -6.48 -8.88 -3.66
N VAL A 7 -6.36 -8.69 -2.35
CA VAL A 7 -6.06 -7.39 -1.74
C VAL A 7 -4.59 -7.40 -1.35
N ILE A 8 -3.84 -6.43 -1.86
CA ILE A 8 -2.40 -6.34 -1.62
C ILE A 8 -2.13 -5.41 -0.45
N GLY A 9 -1.32 -5.86 0.49
CA GLY A 9 -0.97 -5.10 1.66
C GLY A 9 0.53 -4.99 1.86
N PHE A 10 0.98 -3.82 2.29
CA PHE A 10 2.39 -3.58 2.60
C PHE A 10 2.62 -2.62 3.78
N GLY A 11 1.56 -1.97 4.27
CA GLY A 11 1.64 -1.02 5.38
C GLY A 11 0.74 -1.41 6.55
N SER A 12 0.08 -0.43 7.14
CA SER A 12 -0.77 -0.63 8.33
C SER A 12 -1.92 -1.60 8.12
N LEU A 13 -2.31 -1.84 6.88
CA LEU A 13 -3.33 -2.81 6.53
C LEU A 13 -3.01 -4.20 7.10
N LEU A 14 -1.72 -4.55 7.23
CA LEU A 14 -1.27 -5.85 7.70
C LEU A 14 -1.54 -6.11 9.18
N TRP A 15 -1.61 -5.08 10.01
CA TRP A 15 -1.89 -5.24 11.45
C TRP A 15 -3.19 -4.58 11.91
N ASP A 16 -3.85 -3.84 11.02
CA ASP A 16 -5.11 -3.17 11.33
C ASP A 16 -5.98 -3.11 10.08
N LEU A 17 -6.85 -4.10 9.94
CA LEU A 17 -7.78 -4.17 8.80
C LEU A 17 -8.91 -3.15 8.92
N ASP A 18 -9.27 -2.73 10.15
CA ASP A 18 -10.36 -1.79 10.42
C ASP A 18 -11.64 -2.18 9.65
N ASP A 19 -12.23 -1.28 8.89
CA ASP A 19 -13.46 -1.52 8.13
C ASP A 19 -13.33 -2.61 7.06
N LEU A 20 -12.10 -2.97 6.68
CA LEU A 20 -11.85 -4.02 5.70
C LEU A 20 -11.99 -5.43 6.29
N ALA A 21 -11.92 -5.58 7.62
CA ALA A 21 -11.97 -6.89 8.25
C ALA A 21 -13.13 -7.79 7.77
N PRO A 22 -14.40 -7.31 7.70
CA PRO A 22 -15.49 -8.14 7.20
C PRO A 22 -15.52 -8.32 5.67
N LYS A 23 -14.60 -7.66 4.95
CA LYS A 23 -14.56 -7.65 3.47
C LYS A 23 -13.45 -8.55 2.91
N VAL A 24 -12.70 -9.20 3.78
CA VAL A 24 -11.64 -10.13 3.40
C VAL A 24 -11.84 -11.45 4.13
N SER A 25 -11.18 -12.51 3.65
CA SER A 25 -11.26 -13.84 4.25
C SER A 25 -9.89 -14.48 4.37
N GLY A 26 -9.74 -15.31 5.39
CA GLY A 26 -8.48 -16.00 5.67
C GLY A 26 -7.45 -15.07 6.32
N GLU A 27 -6.21 -15.51 6.27
CA GLU A 27 -5.08 -14.79 6.84
C GLU A 27 -4.21 -14.17 5.74
N TRP A 28 -3.40 -13.19 6.11
CA TRP A 28 -2.40 -12.64 5.21
C TRP A 28 -1.41 -13.72 4.76
N LYS A 29 -1.28 -13.86 3.45
CA LYS A 29 -0.23 -14.67 2.83
C LYS A 29 1.01 -13.77 2.73
N MET A 30 1.90 -13.95 3.69
CA MET A 30 3.06 -13.06 3.85
C MET A 30 4.03 -13.23 2.68
N TYR A 31 4.38 -12.10 2.08
CA TYR A 31 5.37 -11.99 1.01
C TYR A 31 5.01 -12.73 -0.29
N GLU A 32 3.76 -13.11 -0.47
CA GLU A 32 3.28 -13.75 -1.70
C GLU A 32 2.75 -12.75 -2.75
N GLY A 33 2.69 -11.47 -2.41
CA GLY A 33 2.33 -10.40 -3.34
C GLY A 33 3.50 -9.99 -4.25
N PRO A 34 3.24 -9.08 -5.20
CA PRO A 34 4.31 -8.58 -6.06
C PRO A 34 5.36 -7.81 -5.28
N VAL A 35 6.59 -7.81 -5.79
CA VAL A 35 7.68 -6.98 -5.26
C VAL A 35 7.50 -5.56 -5.78
N LEU A 36 7.39 -4.60 -4.87
CA LEU A 36 7.18 -3.20 -5.19
C LEU A 36 8.29 -2.33 -4.61
N PRO A 37 8.64 -1.21 -5.29
CA PRO A 37 9.52 -0.21 -4.70
C PRO A 37 8.74 0.56 -3.62
N LEU A 38 9.13 0.43 -2.36
CA LEU A 38 8.44 1.05 -1.23
C LEU A 38 9.37 1.94 -0.42
N GLU A 39 8.83 3.06 0.04
CA GLU A 39 9.51 3.95 0.98
C GLU A 39 8.50 4.67 1.87
N PHE A 40 8.95 5.17 3.01
CA PHE A 40 8.17 5.98 3.93
C PHE A 40 8.11 7.45 3.48
N SER A 41 7.88 7.67 2.20
CA SER A 41 7.87 8.99 1.56
C SER A 41 6.46 9.60 1.42
N LEU A 42 5.49 9.02 2.10
CA LEU A 42 4.15 9.58 2.25
C LEU A 42 3.98 10.22 3.63
N VAL A 43 3.68 11.51 3.65
CA VAL A 43 3.22 12.19 4.87
C VAL A 43 1.72 12.00 4.98
N SER A 44 1.28 11.25 5.97
CA SER A 44 -0.13 10.86 6.11
C SER A 44 -0.90 11.83 6.99
N ARG A 45 -1.82 12.58 6.40
CA ARG A 45 -2.68 13.52 7.14
C ARG A 45 -3.56 12.80 8.15
N LYS A 46 -4.12 11.64 7.79
CA LYS A 46 -4.96 10.84 8.69
C LYS A 46 -4.19 10.28 9.89
N ARG A 47 -2.85 10.24 9.80
CA ARG A 47 -1.95 9.80 10.86
C ARG A 47 -1.19 10.97 11.48
N HIS A 48 -1.79 12.15 11.48
CA HIS A 48 -1.24 13.37 12.07
C HIS A 48 0.16 13.72 11.52
N TYR A 49 0.32 13.59 10.19
CA TYR A 49 1.55 13.89 9.45
C TYR A 49 2.72 12.93 9.73
N ALA A 50 2.46 11.76 10.33
CA ALA A 50 3.45 10.70 10.40
C ALA A 50 3.76 10.13 9.01
N LEU A 51 4.94 9.53 8.86
CA LEU A 51 5.35 8.90 7.62
C LEU A 51 4.67 7.54 7.44
N ALA A 52 4.29 7.24 6.22
CA ALA A 52 3.68 5.98 5.83
C ALA A 52 4.33 5.44 4.55
N LEU A 53 4.23 4.12 4.35
CA LEU A 53 4.73 3.47 3.15
C LEU A 53 3.89 3.84 1.94
N VAL A 54 4.57 4.05 0.82
CA VAL A 54 3.99 4.33 -0.48
C VAL A 54 4.86 3.73 -1.57
N ILE A 55 4.27 3.44 -2.73
CA ILE A 55 5.02 3.03 -3.91
C ILE A 55 5.82 4.24 -4.40
N ASP A 56 7.13 4.10 -4.46
CA ASP A 56 8.04 5.20 -4.78
C ASP A 56 9.11 4.71 -5.78
N TYR A 57 9.13 5.30 -6.97
CA TYR A 57 10.07 4.96 -8.02
C TYR A 57 11.37 5.76 -7.98
N GLY A 58 11.69 6.38 -6.85
CA GLY A 58 13.01 6.95 -6.60
C GLY A 58 14.07 5.87 -6.36
N ASP A 59 15.16 6.25 -5.72
CA ASP A 59 16.22 5.33 -5.31
C ASP A 59 15.81 4.61 -4.02
N VAL A 60 14.96 3.60 -4.16
CA VAL A 60 14.35 2.87 -3.05
C VAL A 60 14.53 1.37 -3.18
N ALA A 61 14.39 0.66 -2.06
CA ALA A 61 14.53 -0.78 -2.03
C ALA A 61 13.28 -1.50 -2.55
N PRO A 62 13.45 -2.60 -3.32
CA PRO A 62 12.33 -3.48 -3.66
C PRO A 62 11.89 -4.25 -2.41
N CYS A 63 10.59 -4.25 -2.14
CA CYS A 63 10.02 -4.94 -0.97
C CYS A 63 8.91 -5.89 -1.40
N PRO A 64 8.91 -7.14 -0.92
CA PRO A 64 7.79 -8.05 -1.16
C PRO A 64 6.56 -7.59 -0.39
N THR A 65 5.40 -7.74 -1.01
CA THR A 65 4.11 -7.40 -0.42
C THR A 65 3.36 -8.65 0.03
N CYS A 66 2.21 -8.46 0.68
CA CYS A 66 1.39 -9.55 1.22
C CYS A 66 0.02 -9.58 0.55
N VAL A 67 -0.65 -10.71 0.62
CA VAL A 67 -1.95 -10.93 -0.05
C VAL A 67 -2.97 -11.45 0.94
N ILE A 68 -4.19 -10.92 0.86
CA ILE A 68 -5.37 -11.50 1.52
C ILE A 68 -6.51 -11.55 0.50
N ASP A 69 -7.40 -12.52 0.63
CA ASP A 69 -8.49 -12.71 -0.30
C ASP A 69 -9.66 -11.75 0.01
N SER A 70 -10.16 -11.04 -0.99
CA SER A 70 -11.42 -10.31 -0.88
C SER A 70 -12.60 -11.29 -0.84
N VAL A 71 -13.67 -10.93 -0.12
CA VAL A 71 -14.94 -11.67 -0.18
C VAL A 71 -15.75 -11.30 -1.43
N ARG A 72 -15.32 -10.29 -2.18
CA ARG A 72 -16.04 -9.82 -3.35
C ARG A 72 -15.74 -10.67 -4.58
N SER A 73 -16.73 -10.76 -5.45
CA SER A 73 -16.59 -11.41 -6.76
C SER A 73 -16.44 -10.39 -7.91
N GLU A 74 -16.57 -9.10 -7.62
CA GLU A 74 -16.43 -8.02 -8.60
C GLU A 74 -15.37 -7.03 -8.16
N ILE A 75 -14.51 -6.63 -9.09
CA ILE A 75 -13.38 -5.76 -8.81
C ILE A 75 -13.83 -4.38 -8.29
N GLY A 76 -14.91 -3.83 -8.81
CA GLY A 76 -15.43 -2.54 -8.38
C GLY A 76 -15.80 -2.51 -6.90
N ALA A 77 -16.38 -3.59 -6.38
CA ALA A 77 -16.72 -3.68 -4.96
C ALA A 77 -15.46 -3.78 -4.09
N ALA A 78 -14.46 -4.53 -4.52
CA ALA A 78 -13.19 -4.63 -3.80
C ALA A 78 -12.43 -3.28 -3.78
N ILE A 79 -12.48 -2.52 -4.87
CA ILE A 79 -11.93 -1.16 -4.95
C ILE A 79 -12.59 -0.26 -3.90
N VAL A 80 -13.92 -0.27 -3.84
CA VAL A 80 -14.66 0.57 -2.87
C VAL A 80 -14.34 0.17 -1.43
N ASP A 81 -14.27 -1.12 -1.14
CA ASP A 81 -13.95 -1.61 0.20
C ASP A 81 -12.56 -1.10 0.66
N LEU A 82 -11.56 -1.21 -0.21
CA LEU A 82 -10.21 -0.76 0.11
C LEU A 82 -10.13 0.78 0.21
N ALA A 83 -10.80 1.50 -0.69
CA ALA A 83 -10.86 2.95 -0.66
C ALA A 83 -11.48 3.46 0.64
N ASN A 84 -12.56 2.84 1.11
CA ASN A 84 -13.21 3.19 2.37
C ASN A 84 -12.28 2.96 3.56
N ARG A 85 -11.57 1.83 3.58
CA ARG A 85 -10.59 1.54 4.64
C ARG A 85 -9.47 2.58 4.66
N GLU A 86 -8.96 2.95 3.50
CA GLU A 86 -7.87 3.91 3.36
C GLU A 86 -8.32 5.37 3.41
N ARG A 87 -9.63 5.62 3.44
CA ARG A 87 -10.23 6.96 3.44
C ARG A 87 -9.73 7.82 2.29
N MET A 88 -9.73 7.23 1.11
CA MET A 88 -9.30 7.88 -0.13
C MET A 88 -10.34 7.68 -1.22
N ALA A 89 -10.22 8.46 -2.29
CA ALA A 89 -11.07 8.30 -3.45
C ALA A 89 -10.78 6.96 -4.16
N PRO A 90 -11.79 6.28 -4.73
CA PRO A 90 -11.58 5.03 -5.46
C PRO A 90 -10.56 5.13 -6.61
N THR A 91 -10.39 6.32 -7.19
CA THR A 91 -9.38 6.58 -8.23
C THR A 91 -7.93 6.47 -7.73
N ASN A 92 -7.72 6.46 -6.41
CA ASN A 92 -6.41 6.23 -5.79
C ASN A 92 -6.18 4.76 -5.44
N ILE A 93 -7.09 3.87 -5.84
CA ILE A 93 -6.93 2.42 -5.73
C ILE A 93 -6.53 1.89 -7.11
N GLY A 94 -5.39 1.23 -7.17
CA GLY A 94 -4.95 0.53 -8.36
C GLY A 94 -5.64 -0.83 -8.48
N PHE A 95 -5.84 -1.29 -9.69
CA PHE A 95 -6.39 -2.62 -9.93
C PHE A 95 -5.95 -3.21 -11.26
N VAL A 96 -6.00 -4.53 -11.33
CA VAL A 96 -5.97 -5.31 -12.56
C VAL A 96 -7.14 -6.29 -12.53
N ASP A 97 -7.80 -6.49 -13.66
CA ASP A 97 -8.91 -7.42 -13.82
C ASP A 97 -8.70 -8.29 -15.06
N ARG A 98 -8.40 -9.57 -14.86
CA ARG A 98 -8.16 -10.52 -15.94
C ARG A 98 -9.44 -10.81 -16.75
N ASN A 99 -10.61 -10.72 -16.13
CA ASN A 99 -11.88 -11.04 -16.78
C ASN A 99 -12.24 -9.99 -17.83
N THR A 100 -11.90 -8.74 -17.61
CA THR A 100 -12.21 -7.64 -18.53
C THR A 100 -10.99 -7.15 -19.31
N GLY A 101 -9.79 -7.42 -18.83
CA GLY A 101 -8.53 -6.83 -19.34
C GLY A 101 -8.33 -5.39 -18.91
N GLU A 102 -9.20 -4.86 -18.05
CA GLU A 102 -9.10 -3.49 -17.54
C GLU A 102 -8.10 -3.40 -16.39
N SER A 103 -7.48 -2.25 -16.27
CA SER A 103 -6.56 -1.94 -15.18
C SER A 103 -6.43 -0.45 -14.97
N HIS A 104 -5.99 -0.05 -13.78
CA HIS A 104 -5.70 1.34 -13.46
C HIS A 104 -4.55 1.42 -12.46
N SER A 105 -3.63 2.33 -12.71
CA SER A 105 -2.63 2.79 -11.75
C SER A 105 -2.21 4.21 -12.17
N HIS A 106 -1.76 5.01 -11.21
CA HIS A 106 -1.14 6.31 -11.51
C HIS A 106 0.22 6.16 -12.21
N ARG A 107 0.81 4.95 -12.13
CA ARG A 107 2.12 4.65 -12.73
C ARG A 107 2.03 3.43 -13.62
N GLU A 108 2.49 3.59 -14.86
CA GLU A 108 2.54 2.48 -15.82
C GLU A 108 3.42 1.33 -15.33
N GLU A 109 4.52 1.65 -14.68
CA GLU A 109 5.43 0.65 -14.11
C GLU A 109 4.72 -0.25 -13.10
N THR A 110 3.91 0.33 -12.23
CA THR A 110 3.12 -0.42 -11.23
C THR A 110 2.11 -1.33 -11.92
N ARG A 111 1.40 -0.81 -12.91
CA ARG A 111 0.42 -1.57 -13.68
C ARG A 111 1.07 -2.81 -14.32
N LYS A 112 2.23 -2.67 -14.92
CA LYS A 112 2.99 -3.77 -15.52
C LYS A 112 3.43 -4.81 -14.48
N ILE A 113 3.89 -4.37 -13.33
CA ILE A 113 4.27 -5.27 -12.24
C ILE A 113 3.09 -6.15 -11.83
N PHE A 114 1.90 -5.56 -11.66
CA PHE A 114 0.71 -6.32 -11.26
C PHE A 114 0.21 -7.25 -12.35
N TRP A 115 0.24 -6.86 -13.62
CA TRP A 115 -0.11 -7.74 -14.71
C TRP A 115 0.82 -8.95 -14.79
N ASN A 116 2.12 -8.74 -14.63
CA ASN A 116 3.10 -9.84 -14.62
C ASN A 116 2.90 -10.76 -13.41
N TRP A 117 2.63 -10.18 -12.26
CA TRP A 117 2.42 -10.96 -11.02
C TRP A 117 1.17 -11.84 -11.11
N ILE A 118 0.05 -11.30 -11.61
CA ILE A 118 -1.21 -12.01 -11.62
C ILE A 118 -1.24 -13.17 -12.62
N ASP A 119 -0.37 -13.12 -13.64
CA ASP A 119 -0.32 -14.12 -14.69
C ASP A 119 -0.09 -15.54 -14.16
N ASP A 120 0.74 -15.68 -13.14
CA ASP A 120 1.10 -16.95 -12.51
C ASP A 120 0.29 -17.27 -11.26
N ARG A 121 -0.75 -16.47 -10.98
CA ARG A 121 -1.51 -16.59 -9.73
C ARG A 121 -2.92 -17.10 -9.98
N ASP A 122 -3.47 -17.75 -8.96
CA ASP A 122 -4.85 -18.21 -8.94
C ASP A 122 -5.80 -17.06 -8.51
N TYR A 123 -5.64 -15.90 -9.13
CA TYR A 123 -6.48 -14.73 -8.92
C TYR A 123 -6.97 -14.20 -10.26
N ASP A 124 -8.20 -13.73 -10.28
CA ASP A 124 -8.79 -13.06 -11.44
C ASP A 124 -8.55 -11.55 -11.42
N GLY A 125 -8.29 -11.00 -10.27
CA GLY A 125 -8.00 -9.59 -10.11
C GLY A 125 -7.20 -9.30 -8.85
N ALA A 126 -6.68 -8.07 -8.76
CA ALA A 126 -5.99 -7.56 -7.60
C ALA A 126 -6.29 -6.07 -7.42
N VAL A 127 -6.33 -5.62 -6.15
CA VAL A 127 -6.49 -4.22 -5.78
C VAL A 127 -5.40 -3.83 -4.78
N TRP A 128 -4.95 -2.60 -4.86
CA TRP A 128 -3.91 -2.07 -3.97
C TRP A 128 -4.05 -0.56 -3.79
N THR A 129 -3.46 -0.03 -2.73
CA THR A 129 -3.36 1.42 -2.52
C THR A 129 -2.33 1.99 -3.49
N ASP A 130 -2.78 2.86 -4.38
CA ASP A 130 -1.99 3.42 -5.48
C ASP A 130 -1.67 4.90 -5.25
N GLY A 131 -1.41 5.27 -3.98
CA GLY A 131 -1.05 6.63 -3.62
C GLY A 131 0.32 7.03 -4.17
N GLU A 132 0.56 8.33 -4.18
CA GLU A 132 1.83 8.90 -4.63
C GLU A 132 2.58 9.51 -3.45
N ARG A 133 3.92 9.50 -3.54
CA ARG A 133 4.76 10.18 -2.57
C ARG A 133 4.44 11.68 -2.54
N ASN A 134 4.46 12.27 -1.36
CA ASN A 134 4.15 13.69 -1.18
C ASN A 134 5.10 14.40 -0.23
N PHE A 135 6.15 13.73 0.22
CA PHE A 135 7.07 14.28 1.23
C PHE A 135 7.66 15.62 0.79
N GLU A 136 8.17 15.68 -0.43
CA GLU A 136 8.77 16.92 -0.96
C GLU A 136 7.74 18.04 -1.09
N ALA A 137 6.53 17.72 -1.57
CA ALA A 137 5.47 18.70 -1.73
C ALA A 137 5.02 19.30 -0.40
N LEU A 138 4.99 18.51 0.67
CA LEU A 138 4.51 18.95 1.99
C LEU A 138 5.61 19.54 2.88
N THR A 139 6.86 19.08 2.76
CA THR A 139 7.96 19.52 3.60
C THR A 139 8.85 20.57 2.93
N GLY A 140 8.78 20.69 1.61
CA GLY A 140 9.68 21.53 0.82
C GLY A 140 11.10 20.95 0.68
N LYS A 141 11.32 19.70 1.11
CA LYS A 141 12.62 19.04 1.10
C LYS A 141 12.55 17.71 0.37
N ALA A 142 13.58 17.37 -0.41
CA ALA A 142 13.69 16.06 -1.01
C ALA A 142 13.71 14.96 0.07
N PHE A 143 13.11 13.81 -0.22
CA PHE A 143 13.15 12.67 0.70
C PHE A 143 14.55 12.04 0.70
N ASN A 144 15.15 11.97 1.87
CA ASN A 144 16.33 11.18 2.16
C ASN A 144 16.34 10.84 3.65
N LEU A 145 17.28 10.01 4.08
CA LEU A 145 17.32 9.56 5.48
C LEU A 145 17.35 10.74 6.46
N GLN A 146 18.16 11.77 6.20
CA GLN A 146 18.29 12.92 7.09
C GLN A 146 16.99 13.72 7.18
N THR A 147 16.37 14.04 6.03
CA THR A 147 15.13 14.84 6.01
C THR A 147 13.95 14.06 6.59
N ALA A 148 13.90 12.75 6.39
CA ALA A 148 12.89 11.89 7.01
C ALA A 148 13.05 11.84 8.53
N GLN A 149 14.28 11.69 9.03
CA GLN A 149 14.56 11.73 10.46
C GLN A 149 14.24 13.09 11.08
N ASP A 150 14.57 14.18 10.39
CA ASP A 150 14.24 15.53 10.85
C ASP A 150 12.73 15.72 10.95
N HIS A 151 11.99 15.23 9.98
CA HIS A 151 10.53 15.25 10.01
C HIS A 151 9.98 14.47 11.21
N LEU A 152 10.48 13.25 11.45
CA LEU A 152 10.07 12.44 12.60
C LEU A 152 10.39 13.14 13.93
N ARG A 153 11.53 13.80 14.04
CA ARG A 153 11.90 14.57 15.24
C ARG A 153 11.00 15.79 15.46
N SER A 154 10.41 16.33 14.41
CA SER A 154 9.45 17.44 14.50
C SER A 154 8.11 17.03 15.06
N LEU A 155 7.78 15.73 15.04
CA LEU A 155 6.55 15.18 15.57
C LEU A 155 6.62 15.09 17.09
N GLN A 156 5.49 15.33 17.77
CA GLN A 156 5.39 15.24 19.23
C GLN A 156 4.10 14.55 19.63
N GLY A 157 4.11 13.90 20.80
CA GLY A 157 2.91 13.29 21.35
C GLY A 157 2.38 12.14 20.48
N ILE A 158 1.10 12.15 20.20
CA ILE A 158 0.39 11.11 19.43
C ILE A 158 1.00 10.89 18.04
N PRO A 159 1.30 11.93 17.23
CA PRO A 159 1.94 11.73 15.93
C PRO A 159 3.27 10.97 16.00
N LEU A 160 4.10 11.26 17.00
CA LEU A 160 5.38 10.58 17.17
C LEU A 160 5.19 9.10 17.55
N GLU A 161 4.25 8.80 18.44
CA GLU A 161 3.94 7.43 18.83
C GLU A 161 3.37 6.63 17.65
N GLU A 162 2.50 7.22 16.86
CA GLU A 162 1.95 6.61 15.64
C GLU A 162 3.05 6.32 14.63
N ALA A 163 3.99 7.24 14.44
CA ALA A 163 5.12 7.05 13.52
C ALA A 163 6.00 5.88 13.97
N ARG A 164 6.33 5.81 15.25
CA ARG A 164 7.13 4.72 15.84
C ARG A 164 6.43 3.38 15.68
N ARG A 165 5.13 3.34 15.98
CA ARG A 165 4.31 2.14 15.86
C ARG A 165 4.26 1.63 14.42
N TYR A 166 4.04 2.50 13.47
CA TYR A 166 3.97 2.14 12.06
C TYR A 166 5.28 1.53 11.57
N ILE A 167 6.40 2.21 11.81
CA ILE A 167 7.72 1.75 11.38
C ILE A 167 8.08 0.42 12.04
N ARG A 168 7.76 0.27 13.34
CA ARG A 168 8.02 -0.95 14.09
C ARG A 168 7.21 -2.13 13.60
N ASN A 169 5.92 -1.91 13.27
CA ASN A 169 4.99 -2.96 12.88
C ASN A 169 5.09 -3.34 11.39
N ALA A 170 5.80 -2.57 10.56
CA ALA A 170 6.01 -2.94 9.18
C ALA A 170 6.71 -4.30 9.09
N PRO A 171 6.35 -5.17 8.12
CA PRO A 171 6.96 -6.49 7.99
C PRO A 171 8.49 -6.42 7.90
N ALA A 172 9.17 -7.45 8.44
CA ALA A 172 10.63 -7.48 8.53
C ALA A 172 11.32 -7.32 7.17
N ARG A 173 10.71 -7.82 6.09
CA ARG A 173 11.25 -7.73 4.73
C ARG A 173 10.97 -6.39 4.05
N VAL A 174 10.24 -5.48 4.68
CA VAL A 174 10.14 -4.09 4.27
C VAL A 174 11.39 -3.36 4.80
N ASP A 175 12.47 -3.51 4.07
CA ASP A 175 13.80 -2.99 4.45
C ASP A 175 14.10 -1.74 3.61
N THR A 176 13.57 -0.61 4.07
CA THR A 176 13.69 0.68 3.38
C THR A 176 14.87 1.51 3.91
N THR A 177 15.20 2.59 3.21
CA THR A 177 16.24 3.52 3.63
C THR A 177 15.98 4.10 5.02
N LEU A 178 14.72 4.38 5.37
CA LEU A 178 14.36 4.91 6.69
C LEU A 178 14.44 3.85 7.78
N ARG A 179 14.18 2.61 7.46
CA ARG A 179 14.19 1.50 8.40
C ARG A 179 15.53 0.79 8.44
#